data_0c3fb48af08c614f916a6c84b5c44113
#
_entry.id   0c3fb48af08c614f916a6c84b5c44113
#
_cell.length_a   1.000
_cell.length_b   1.000
_cell.length_c   1.000
_cell.angle_alpha   90.00
_cell.angle_beta   90.00
_cell.angle_gamma   90.00
#
_symmetry.space_group_name_H-M   'P 1'
#
loop_
_entity.id
_entity.type
_entity.pdbx_description
1 polymer ?
#
loop_
_entity_poly.entity_id
_entity_poly.type
_entity_poly.pdbx_seq_one_letter_code
_entity_poly.pdbx_strand_id
1 'polypeptide(L)'
;MADDSNWERKVLEKVALEAIAEQRRARRWSIFFKLLLVAYVTVAMGIAMEWWGTPEKISDGRHTALVNMEGVIRAKGDINADHVISALQAAFEDKGTAGVVMRINSPGGSPVQAGMIADEIRRLRTQHKDIPLYVVVEDICASGGYYVAAAADKIFVDKASIVGSIGVLMDGFGFTGSMEKLGVERRLLTAGENKGFLDPFSPQNADHTAHAQAMLGEIHLQFIDVVKKGRGKRLKESPETFSGLMWSGATSIEMGLADGFGTVDSVARDVVGAEEIHDYTFKPNLAEKFAERFGASVGHAAVEALTAIGLR
;
A
#
# COMPACT_ATOMS: atom_id res chain seq x y z
N MET A 1 -16.60 -13.10 84.41
CA MET A 1 -17.35 -12.34 83.38
C MET A 1 -16.73 -10.98 82.96
N ALA A 2 -15.70 -10.43 83.62
CA ALA A 2 -15.07 -9.14 83.22
C ALA A 2 -13.87 -9.36 82.27
N ASP A 3 -13.37 -10.52 82.10
CA ASP A 3 -12.17 -10.81 81.27
C ASP A 3 -12.51 -11.06 79.77
N ASP A 4 -13.72 -11.61 79.50
CA ASP A 4 -14.17 -11.88 78.13
C ASP A 4 -14.47 -10.62 77.32
N SER A 5 -14.99 -9.55 77.91
CA SER A 5 -15.32 -8.31 77.24
C SER A 5 -14.06 -7.50 76.81
N ASN A 6 -12.95 -7.77 77.51
CA ASN A 6 -11.68 -7.12 77.20
C ASN A 6 -10.94 -7.77 76.00
N TRP A 7 -11.15 -9.05 75.84
CA TRP A 7 -10.62 -9.84 74.69
C TRP A 7 -11.37 -9.49 73.42
N GLU A 8 -12.70 -9.49 73.45
CA GLU A 8 -13.53 -9.11 72.28
C GLU A 8 -13.23 -7.69 71.80
N ARG A 9 -13.08 -6.75 72.69
CA ARG A 9 -12.67 -5.35 72.32
C ARG A 9 -11.31 -5.32 71.65
N LYS A 10 -10.31 -6.02 72.14
CA LYS A 10 -8.96 -6.07 71.56
C LYS A 10 -8.97 -6.71 70.16
N VAL A 11 -9.78 -7.74 69.94
CA VAL A 11 -9.92 -8.38 68.64
C VAL A 11 -10.62 -7.45 67.65
N LEU A 12 -11.71 -6.77 68.06
CA LEU A 12 -12.43 -5.82 67.22
C LEU A 12 -11.54 -4.59 66.87
N GLU A 13 -10.77 -4.12 67.81
CA GLU A 13 -9.81 -3.00 67.58
C GLU A 13 -8.71 -3.42 66.61
N LYS A 14 -8.18 -4.64 66.74
CA LYS A 14 -7.15 -5.15 65.84
C LYS A 14 -7.71 -5.32 64.41
N VAL A 15 -8.89 -5.90 64.25
CA VAL A 15 -9.54 -6.07 62.96
C VAL A 15 -9.88 -4.72 62.31
N ALA A 16 -10.36 -3.75 63.12
CA ALA A 16 -10.63 -2.41 62.64
C ALA A 16 -9.37 -1.70 62.16
N LEU A 17 -8.26 -1.82 62.91
CA LEU A 17 -6.97 -1.23 62.54
C LEU A 17 -6.37 -1.86 61.30
N GLU A 18 -6.49 -3.21 61.17
CA GLU A 18 -6.04 -3.92 59.98
C GLU A 18 -6.88 -3.52 58.74
N ALA A 19 -8.20 -3.43 58.86
CA ALA A 19 -9.09 -2.98 57.78
C ALA A 19 -8.78 -1.56 57.34
N ILE A 20 -8.51 -0.63 58.28
CA ILE A 20 -8.10 0.76 57.97
C ILE A 20 -6.72 0.79 57.29
N ALA A 21 -5.78 -0.05 57.73
CA ALA A 21 -4.46 -0.16 57.13
C ALA A 21 -4.57 -0.70 55.67
N GLU A 22 -5.41 -1.68 55.44
CA GLU A 22 -5.66 -2.26 54.09
C GLU A 22 -6.36 -1.25 53.17
N GLN A 23 -7.37 -0.53 53.64
CA GLN A 23 -7.99 0.59 52.88
C GLN A 23 -7.00 1.68 52.51
N ARG A 24 -6.10 2.07 53.45
CA ARG A 24 -5.05 3.04 53.17
C ARG A 24 -4.06 2.54 52.14
N ARG A 25 -3.71 1.25 52.16
CA ARG A 25 -2.83 0.60 51.18
C ARG A 25 -3.52 0.55 49.82
N ALA A 26 -4.78 0.11 49.74
CA ALA A 26 -5.55 0.07 48.53
C ALA A 26 -5.72 1.48 47.89
N ARG A 27 -5.99 2.51 48.71
CA ARG A 27 -6.07 3.90 48.24
C ARG A 27 -4.73 4.42 47.69
N ARG A 28 -3.60 4.10 48.35
CA ARG A 28 -2.25 4.48 47.86
C ARG A 28 -1.97 3.80 46.50
N TRP A 29 -2.26 2.52 46.34
CA TRP A 29 -2.10 1.83 45.07
C TRP A 29 -3.05 2.38 43.99
N SER A 30 -4.29 2.66 44.33
CA SER A 30 -5.22 3.29 43.37
C SER A 30 -4.74 4.67 42.90
N ILE A 31 -4.22 5.51 43.80
CA ILE A 31 -3.63 6.81 43.45
C ILE A 31 -2.38 6.62 42.55
N PHE A 32 -1.50 5.67 42.92
CA PHE A 32 -0.30 5.36 42.16
C PHE A 32 -0.64 4.96 40.73
N PHE A 33 -1.57 4.02 40.54
CA PHE A 33 -1.97 3.57 39.20
C PHE A 33 -2.69 4.65 38.41
N LYS A 34 -3.48 5.52 39.05
CA LYS A 34 -4.09 6.68 38.39
C LYS A 34 -3.04 7.67 37.89
N LEU A 35 -2.03 7.97 38.72
CA LEU A 35 -0.92 8.85 38.33
C LEU A 35 -0.07 8.23 37.24
N LEU A 36 0.20 6.92 37.29
CA LEU A 36 0.91 6.19 36.26
C LEU A 36 0.14 6.21 34.93
N LEU A 37 -1.17 6.03 34.97
CA LEU A 37 -2.03 6.12 33.79
C LEU A 37 -2.01 7.52 33.18
N VAL A 38 -2.12 8.57 34.01
CA VAL A 38 -2.05 9.96 33.56
C VAL A 38 -0.68 10.24 32.92
N ALA A 39 0.41 9.82 33.58
CA ALA A 39 1.76 9.96 33.04
C ALA A 39 1.92 9.23 31.69
N TYR A 40 1.41 8.00 31.61
CA TYR A 40 1.42 7.21 30.36
C TYR A 40 0.65 7.92 29.24
N VAL A 41 -0.57 8.40 29.54
CA VAL A 41 -1.40 9.13 28.55
C VAL A 41 -0.72 10.44 28.13
N THR A 42 -0.10 11.17 29.07
CA THR A 42 0.62 12.40 28.76
C THR A 42 1.84 12.15 27.87
N VAL A 43 2.62 11.11 28.16
CA VAL A 43 3.77 10.70 27.33
C VAL A 43 3.31 10.21 25.97
N ALA A 44 2.27 9.38 25.92
CA ALA A 44 1.70 8.90 24.65
C ALA A 44 1.15 10.06 23.81
N MET A 45 0.51 11.05 24.46
CA MET A 45 0.01 12.26 23.79
C MET A 45 1.15 13.17 23.33
N GLY A 46 2.23 13.29 24.10
CA GLY A 46 3.44 14.01 23.71
C GLY A 46 4.11 13.39 22.49
N ILE A 47 4.29 12.07 22.50
CA ILE A 47 4.82 11.33 21.35
C ILE A 47 3.89 11.46 20.13
N ALA A 48 2.58 11.41 20.33
CA ALA A 48 1.61 11.60 19.25
C ALA A 48 1.64 13.02 18.69
N MET A 49 1.87 14.05 19.53
CA MET A 49 2.00 15.44 19.10
C MET A 49 3.33 15.74 18.41
N GLU A 50 4.46 15.11 18.83
CA GLU A 50 5.72 15.17 18.10
C GLU A 50 5.68 14.38 16.79
N TRP A 51 4.90 13.29 16.75
CA TRP A 51 4.69 12.50 15.54
C TRP A 51 3.67 13.14 14.58
N TRP A 52 2.83 14.03 15.07
CA TRP A 52 2.12 15.00 14.24
C TRP A 52 3.08 16.13 13.81
N GLY A 53 4.25 15.74 13.33
CA GLY A 53 5.33 16.63 12.95
C GLY A 53 4.82 17.99 12.53
N THR A 54 5.46 19.04 13.03
CA THR A 54 5.27 20.36 12.44
C THR A 54 5.23 20.15 10.93
N PRO A 55 4.17 20.58 10.23
CA PRO A 55 4.21 20.53 8.79
C PRO A 55 5.55 21.14 8.41
N GLU A 56 6.39 20.34 7.74
CA GLU A 56 7.66 20.82 7.21
C GLU A 56 7.30 22.14 6.54
N LYS A 57 7.87 23.25 7.01
CA LYS A 57 7.56 24.55 6.44
C LYS A 57 7.88 24.39 4.97
N ILE A 58 6.81 24.25 4.15
CA ILE A 58 6.95 24.31 2.71
C ILE A 58 7.67 25.63 2.49
N SER A 59 8.95 25.57 2.13
CA SER A 59 9.67 26.78 1.83
C SER A 59 8.92 27.41 0.66
N ASP A 60 8.69 28.71 0.70
CA ASP A 60 8.11 29.46 -0.44
C ASP A 60 9.02 29.39 -1.68
N GLY A 61 10.05 28.54 -1.63
CA GLY A 61 11.07 28.34 -2.64
C GLY A 61 10.67 27.34 -3.73
N ARG A 62 11.36 27.44 -4.85
CA ARG A 62 11.26 26.48 -5.94
C ARG A 62 11.84 25.13 -5.51
N HIS A 63 11.06 24.05 -5.61
CA HIS A 63 11.43 22.71 -5.13
C HIS A 63 11.04 21.60 -6.11
N THR A 64 11.62 20.43 -5.93
CA THR A 64 11.20 19.18 -6.58
C THR A 64 10.16 18.49 -5.71
N ALA A 65 8.99 18.22 -6.26
CA ALA A 65 7.95 17.44 -5.58
C ALA A 65 8.22 15.95 -5.75
N LEU A 66 8.31 15.22 -4.63
CA LEU A 66 8.52 13.76 -4.61
C LEU A 66 7.20 13.05 -4.31
N VAL A 67 6.88 12.03 -5.11
CA VAL A 67 5.78 11.08 -4.86
C VAL A 67 6.34 9.67 -4.89
N ASN A 68 6.23 8.95 -3.79
CA ASN A 68 6.72 7.58 -3.69
C ASN A 68 5.63 6.57 -4.04
N MET A 69 6.03 5.53 -4.79
CA MET A 69 5.20 4.40 -5.18
C MET A 69 5.96 3.10 -4.90
N GLU A 70 5.83 2.60 -3.64
CA GLU A 70 6.57 1.44 -3.14
C GLU A 70 5.63 0.28 -2.79
N GLY A 71 5.88 -0.90 -3.37
CA GLY A 71 5.14 -2.14 -3.15
C GLY A 71 4.19 -2.52 -4.27
N VAL A 72 3.20 -3.37 -3.97
CA VAL A 72 2.24 -3.91 -4.95
C VAL A 72 1.06 -2.97 -5.16
N ILE A 73 0.73 -2.67 -6.41
CA ILE A 73 -0.41 -1.83 -6.80
C ILE A 73 -1.72 -2.62 -6.61
N ARG A 74 -2.62 -2.16 -5.72
CA ARG A 74 -3.90 -2.80 -5.45
C ARG A 74 -4.92 -1.82 -4.86
N ALA A 75 -6.21 -2.06 -5.05
CA ALA A 75 -7.29 -1.16 -4.60
C ALA A 75 -7.32 -0.95 -3.06
N LYS A 76 -6.90 -1.96 -2.29
CA LYS A 76 -6.75 -1.85 -0.82
C LYS A 76 -5.30 -2.16 -0.46
N GLY A 77 -4.45 -1.17 -0.46
CA GLY A 77 -3.01 -1.30 -0.17
C GLY A 77 -2.35 0.07 -0.10
N ASP A 78 -1.07 0.07 0.25
CA ASP A 78 -0.29 1.30 0.37
C ASP A 78 -0.21 2.03 -0.99
N ILE A 79 -0.08 1.28 -2.09
CA ILE A 79 -0.22 1.83 -3.45
C ILE A 79 -1.61 1.51 -4.00
N ASN A 80 -2.48 2.51 -4.00
CA ASN A 80 -3.75 2.52 -4.71
C ASN A 80 -3.89 3.82 -5.51
N ALA A 81 -4.82 3.84 -6.46
CA ALA A 81 -5.00 4.99 -7.34
C ALA A 81 -5.37 6.26 -6.56
N ASP A 82 -6.25 6.16 -5.57
CA ASP A 82 -6.74 7.33 -4.83
C ASP A 82 -5.61 8.04 -4.09
N HIS A 83 -4.73 7.28 -3.41
CA HIS A 83 -3.60 7.85 -2.67
C HIS A 83 -2.57 8.49 -3.61
N VAL A 84 -2.19 7.77 -4.69
CA VAL A 84 -1.19 8.28 -5.63
C VAL A 84 -1.72 9.48 -6.40
N ILE A 85 -2.97 9.46 -6.83
CA ILE A 85 -3.63 10.56 -7.52
C ILE A 85 -3.70 11.80 -6.62
N SER A 86 -4.13 11.65 -5.37
CA SER A 86 -4.18 12.77 -4.41
C SER A 86 -2.79 13.39 -4.18
N ALA A 87 -1.76 12.55 -4.07
CA ALA A 87 -0.37 13.01 -3.93
C ALA A 87 0.11 13.78 -5.17
N LEU A 88 -0.18 13.25 -6.37
CA LEU A 88 0.17 13.90 -7.63
C LEU A 88 -0.56 15.25 -7.78
N GLN A 89 -1.86 15.30 -7.49
CA GLN A 89 -2.64 16.53 -7.56
C GLN A 89 -2.05 17.60 -6.65
N ALA A 90 -1.78 17.26 -5.37
CA ALA A 90 -1.15 18.17 -4.43
C ALA A 90 0.22 18.67 -4.92
N ALA A 91 1.04 17.78 -5.49
CA ALA A 91 2.35 18.12 -6.05
C ALA A 91 2.26 19.10 -7.25
N PHE A 92 1.29 18.91 -8.14
CA PHE A 92 1.09 19.76 -9.31
C PHE A 92 0.39 21.08 -9.00
N GLU A 93 -0.41 21.15 -7.94
CA GLU A 93 -1.11 22.36 -7.51
C GLU A 93 -0.22 23.32 -6.72
N ASP A 94 0.89 22.84 -6.17
CA ASP A 94 1.83 23.69 -5.43
C ASP A 94 2.60 24.60 -6.38
N LYS A 95 2.53 25.91 -6.12
CA LYS A 95 3.16 26.95 -6.96
C LYS A 95 4.68 26.91 -6.91
N GLY A 96 5.29 26.33 -5.89
CA GLY A 96 6.73 26.17 -5.74
C GLY A 96 7.26 24.97 -6.51
N THR A 97 6.42 24.05 -6.98
CA THR A 97 6.83 22.85 -7.70
C THR A 97 7.49 23.20 -9.04
N ALA A 98 8.77 22.88 -9.16
CA ALA A 98 9.55 23.04 -10.39
C ALA A 98 9.46 21.83 -11.31
N GLY A 99 9.23 20.66 -10.76
CA GLY A 99 9.03 19.38 -11.42
C GLY A 99 8.66 18.31 -10.43
N VAL A 100 7.96 17.29 -10.90
CA VAL A 100 7.52 16.15 -10.09
C VAL A 100 8.43 14.96 -10.36
N VAL A 101 8.92 14.32 -9.31
CA VAL A 101 9.66 13.06 -9.39
C VAL A 101 8.83 11.97 -8.72
N MET A 102 8.42 10.97 -9.50
CA MET A 102 7.85 9.74 -8.96
C MET A 102 8.95 8.72 -8.73
N ARG A 103 9.18 8.34 -7.47
CA ARG A 103 10.09 7.26 -7.12
C ARG A 103 9.31 5.96 -7.12
N ILE A 104 9.68 5.02 -7.98
CA ILE A 104 8.96 3.76 -8.16
C ILE A 104 9.84 2.58 -7.72
N ASN A 105 9.31 1.80 -6.79
CA ASN A 105 9.83 0.50 -6.38
C ASN A 105 8.65 -0.50 -6.31
N SER A 106 8.20 -0.98 -7.48
CA SER A 106 6.97 -1.76 -7.58
C SER A 106 7.08 -2.90 -8.59
N PRO A 107 6.71 -4.14 -8.22
CA PRO A 107 6.58 -5.25 -9.15
C PRO A 107 5.32 -5.15 -10.03
N GLY A 108 4.48 -4.12 -9.83
CA GLY A 108 3.20 -3.96 -10.50
C GLY A 108 2.02 -4.39 -9.65
N GLY A 109 0.97 -4.89 -10.28
CA GLY A 109 -0.28 -5.32 -9.64
C GLY A 109 -1.50 -5.03 -10.50
N SER A 110 -2.56 -4.47 -9.92
CA SER A 110 -3.84 -4.23 -10.59
C SER A 110 -3.71 -3.35 -11.84
N PRO A 111 -4.07 -3.85 -13.03
CA PRO A 111 -4.05 -3.04 -14.26
C PRO A 111 -5.02 -1.85 -14.19
N VAL A 112 -6.15 -2.00 -13.48
CA VAL A 112 -7.12 -0.90 -13.32
C VAL A 112 -6.52 0.25 -12.51
N GLN A 113 -5.89 -0.06 -11.37
CA GLN A 113 -5.26 0.97 -10.53
C GLN A 113 -4.09 1.65 -11.27
N ALA A 114 -3.26 0.88 -11.97
CA ALA A 114 -2.18 1.42 -12.78
C ALA A 114 -2.69 2.32 -13.92
N GLY A 115 -3.78 1.91 -14.56
CA GLY A 115 -4.45 2.69 -15.60
C GLY A 115 -4.96 4.04 -15.07
N MET A 116 -5.67 4.05 -13.95
CA MET A 116 -6.18 5.27 -13.32
C MET A 116 -5.05 6.26 -13.00
N ILE A 117 -3.94 5.77 -12.43
CA ILE A 117 -2.76 6.60 -12.14
C ILE A 117 -2.14 7.16 -13.43
N ALA A 118 -1.94 6.32 -14.43
CA ALA A 118 -1.35 6.73 -15.71
C ALA A 118 -2.22 7.76 -16.45
N ASP A 119 -3.54 7.62 -16.41
CA ASP A 119 -4.47 8.58 -17.01
C ASP A 119 -4.43 9.93 -16.29
N GLU A 120 -4.36 9.92 -14.96
CA GLU A 120 -4.23 11.15 -14.19
C GLU A 120 -2.89 11.85 -14.45
N ILE A 121 -1.78 11.11 -14.54
CA ILE A 121 -0.49 11.70 -14.94
C ILE A 121 -0.62 12.42 -16.28
N ARG A 122 -1.25 11.80 -17.28
CA ARG A 122 -1.44 12.42 -18.61
C ARG A 122 -2.32 13.66 -18.51
N ARG A 123 -3.37 13.63 -17.70
CA ARG A 123 -4.26 14.77 -17.45
C ARG A 123 -3.50 15.94 -16.84
N LEU A 124 -2.77 15.69 -15.74
CA LEU A 124 -2.00 16.71 -15.03
C LEU A 124 -0.91 17.33 -15.92
N ARG A 125 -0.15 16.53 -16.66
CA ARG A 125 0.86 17.01 -17.63
C ARG A 125 0.25 17.85 -18.76
N THR A 126 -0.99 17.57 -19.14
CA THR A 126 -1.70 18.37 -20.14
C THR A 126 -2.12 19.73 -19.59
N GLN A 127 -2.51 19.78 -18.31
CA GLN A 127 -2.93 20.99 -17.61
C GLN A 127 -1.74 21.86 -17.18
N HIS A 128 -0.67 21.24 -16.70
CA HIS A 128 0.52 21.90 -16.14
C HIS A 128 1.74 21.66 -17.05
N LYS A 129 1.73 22.23 -18.24
CA LYS A 129 2.76 21.99 -19.26
C LYS A 129 4.16 22.40 -18.84
N ASP A 130 4.27 23.35 -17.92
CA ASP A 130 5.53 23.89 -17.42
C ASP A 130 6.13 23.04 -16.27
N ILE A 131 5.37 22.07 -15.72
CA ILE A 131 5.80 21.18 -14.65
C ILE A 131 6.04 19.79 -15.25
N PRO A 132 7.30 19.39 -15.50
CA PRO A 132 7.61 18.05 -16.00
C PRO A 132 7.40 16.99 -14.90
N LEU A 133 7.06 15.77 -15.32
CA LEU A 133 7.02 14.61 -14.45
C LEU A 133 8.06 13.58 -14.88
N TYR A 134 8.96 13.24 -13.98
CA TYR A 134 10.00 12.25 -14.16
C TYR A 134 9.76 11.04 -13.25
N VAL A 135 10.16 9.86 -13.72
CA VAL A 135 10.20 8.65 -12.92
C VAL A 135 11.65 8.31 -12.59
N VAL A 136 11.90 7.96 -11.34
CA VAL A 136 13.13 7.34 -10.88
C VAL A 136 12.80 5.94 -10.36
N VAL A 137 13.39 4.94 -10.99
CA VAL A 137 13.24 3.53 -10.59
C VAL A 137 14.30 3.20 -9.55
N GLU A 138 13.87 2.63 -8.43
CA GLU A 138 14.79 2.03 -7.44
C GLU A 138 15.15 0.60 -7.86
N ASP A 139 14.75 -0.41 -7.08
CA ASP A 139 15.09 -1.80 -7.38
C ASP A 139 14.30 -2.35 -8.57
N ILE A 140 12.98 -2.06 -8.61
CA ILE A 140 12.09 -2.64 -9.61
C ILE A 140 10.97 -1.69 -10.06
N CYS A 141 10.73 -1.67 -11.36
CA CYS A 141 9.58 -1.03 -11.99
C CYS A 141 9.04 -1.96 -13.09
N ALA A 142 8.18 -2.88 -12.69
CA ALA A 142 7.71 -3.95 -13.57
C ALA A 142 6.19 -3.97 -13.69
N SER A 143 5.67 -4.53 -14.80
CA SER A 143 4.25 -4.74 -15.06
C SER A 143 3.42 -3.45 -14.85
N GLY A 144 2.43 -3.44 -13.96
CA GLY A 144 1.64 -2.24 -13.63
C GLY A 144 2.49 -1.03 -13.18
N GLY A 145 3.66 -1.26 -12.54
CA GLY A 145 4.62 -0.20 -12.21
C GLY A 145 5.17 0.47 -13.47
N TYR A 146 5.57 -0.31 -14.47
CA TYR A 146 6.04 0.22 -15.73
C TYR A 146 4.91 0.85 -16.57
N TYR A 147 3.68 0.34 -16.45
CA TYR A 147 2.50 0.97 -17.05
C TYR A 147 2.35 2.42 -16.60
N VAL A 148 2.50 2.67 -15.29
CA VAL A 148 2.50 4.03 -14.72
C VAL A 148 3.70 4.83 -15.20
N ALA A 149 4.92 4.27 -15.12
CA ALA A 149 6.15 4.93 -15.51
C ALA A 149 6.14 5.39 -16.97
N ALA A 150 5.52 4.63 -17.86
CA ALA A 150 5.41 4.97 -19.28
C ALA A 150 4.63 6.26 -19.55
N ALA A 151 3.85 6.77 -18.59
CA ALA A 151 3.14 8.05 -18.71
C ALA A 151 4.03 9.27 -18.41
N ALA A 152 5.26 9.09 -17.90
CA ALA A 152 6.19 10.16 -17.56
C ALA A 152 6.89 10.78 -18.77
N ASP A 153 7.51 11.95 -18.57
CA ASP A 153 8.36 12.61 -19.58
C ASP A 153 9.66 11.85 -19.83
N LYS A 154 10.33 11.45 -18.71
CA LYS A 154 11.53 10.62 -18.74
C LYS A 154 11.52 9.63 -17.58
N ILE A 155 12.23 8.52 -17.78
CA ILE A 155 12.41 7.44 -16.82
C ILE A 155 13.90 7.28 -16.57
N PHE A 156 14.31 7.41 -15.31
CA PHE A 156 15.68 7.22 -14.84
C PHE A 156 15.77 5.94 -14.04
N VAL A 157 16.89 5.24 -14.13
CA VAL A 157 17.11 3.93 -13.51
C VAL A 157 18.51 3.85 -12.89
N ASP A 158 18.74 2.90 -12.00
CA ASP A 158 20.08 2.42 -11.71
C ASP A 158 20.46 1.32 -12.72
N LYS A 159 21.76 1.01 -12.84
CA LYS A 159 22.26 -0.04 -13.76
C LYS A 159 21.63 -1.40 -13.48
N ALA A 160 21.40 -1.69 -12.20
CA ALA A 160 20.88 -2.95 -11.69
C ALA A 160 19.35 -2.95 -11.48
N SER A 161 18.67 -1.82 -11.65
CA SER A 161 17.20 -1.76 -11.57
C SER A 161 16.56 -2.79 -12.52
N ILE A 162 15.46 -3.38 -12.12
CA ILE A 162 14.71 -4.32 -12.94
C ILE A 162 13.53 -3.61 -13.58
N VAL A 163 13.46 -3.61 -14.92
CA VAL A 163 12.44 -2.88 -15.69
C VAL A 163 11.77 -3.78 -16.70
N GLY A 164 10.48 -3.56 -16.96
CA GLY A 164 9.76 -4.27 -18.02
C GLY A 164 8.59 -5.09 -17.50
N SER A 165 8.58 -6.41 -17.72
CA SER A 165 7.41 -7.26 -17.45
C SER A 165 6.15 -6.71 -18.11
N ILE A 166 6.28 -6.30 -19.40
CA ILE A 166 5.16 -5.78 -20.19
C ILE A 166 4.32 -6.95 -20.66
N GLY A 167 3.47 -7.41 -19.77
CA GLY A 167 2.62 -8.58 -19.98
C GLY A 167 1.51 -8.64 -18.96
N VAL A 168 0.57 -9.55 -19.16
CA VAL A 168 -0.58 -9.80 -18.28
C VAL A 168 -0.67 -11.29 -18.03
N LEU A 169 -0.92 -11.65 -16.77
CA LEU A 169 -1.11 -13.04 -16.39
C LEU A 169 -2.40 -13.22 -15.58
N MET A 170 -2.95 -14.41 -15.66
CA MET A 170 -3.95 -14.94 -14.76
C MET A 170 -3.49 -16.33 -14.36
N ASP A 171 -3.28 -16.57 -13.09
CA ASP A 171 -2.83 -17.84 -12.56
C ASP A 171 -3.85 -18.47 -11.61
N GLY A 172 -3.80 -19.78 -11.48
CA GLY A 172 -4.67 -20.54 -10.61
C GLY A 172 -4.19 -21.99 -10.48
N PHE A 173 -4.77 -22.69 -9.53
CA PHE A 173 -4.47 -24.11 -9.28
C PHE A 173 -5.69 -24.97 -9.63
N GLY A 174 -5.47 -26.20 -10.14
CA GLY A 174 -6.50 -27.20 -10.33
C GLY A 174 -6.41 -28.28 -9.26
N PHE A 175 -7.52 -28.58 -8.59
CA PHE A 175 -7.57 -29.55 -7.49
C PHE A 175 -8.31 -30.85 -7.83
N THR A 176 -8.81 -31.01 -9.04
CA THR A 176 -9.62 -32.18 -9.47
C THR A 176 -8.93 -33.51 -9.19
N GLY A 177 -7.66 -33.67 -9.59
CA GLY A 177 -6.92 -34.90 -9.34
C GLY A 177 -6.63 -35.20 -7.88
N SER A 178 -6.51 -34.17 -7.04
CA SER A 178 -6.36 -34.33 -5.59
C SER A 178 -7.67 -34.76 -4.95
N MET A 179 -8.79 -34.17 -5.37
CA MET A 179 -10.12 -34.52 -4.88
C MET A 179 -10.48 -35.97 -5.25
N GLU A 180 -10.18 -36.40 -6.47
CA GLU A 180 -10.39 -37.77 -6.90
C GLU A 180 -9.66 -38.79 -6.03
N LYS A 181 -8.36 -38.53 -5.74
CA LYS A 181 -7.54 -39.38 -4.85
C LYS A 181 -8.05 -39.45 -3.42
N LEU A 182 -8.70 -38.37 -2.94
CA LEU A 182 -9.26 -38.28 -1.59
C LEU A 182 -10.72 -38.74 -1.51
N GLY A 183 -11.34 -39.15 -2.64
CA GLY A 183 -12.74 -39.51 -2.67
C GLY A 183 -13.71 -38.35 -2.45
N VAL A 184 -13.28 -37.12 -2.75
CA VAL A 184 -14.09 -35.90 -2.61
C VAL A 184 -14.77 -35.58 -3.93
N GLU A 185 -16.09 -35.44 -3.91
CA GLU A 185 -16.93 -35.10 -5.06
C GLU A 185 -17.34 -33.63 -5.05
N ARG A 186 -17.12 -32.92 -6.17
CA ARG A 186 -17.60 -31.56 -6.38
C ARG A 186 -19.05 -31.58 -6.91
N ARG A 187 -19.95 -30.96 -6.16
CA ARG A 187 -21.39 -30.83 -6.56
C ARG A 187 -21.72 -29.37 -6.84
N LEU A 188 -21.31 -28.88 -8.01
CA LEU A 188 -21.55 -27.49 -8.43
C LEU A 188 -22.91 -27.41 -9.14
N LEU A 189 -23.78 -26.53 -8.63
CA LEU A 189 -25.02 -26.14 -9.29
C LEU A 189 -24.95 -24.66 -9.64
N THR A 190 -25.19 -24.31 -10.89
CA THR A 190 -25.13 -22.93 -11.37
C THR A 190 -26.41 -22.56 -12.15
N ALA A 191 -26.79 -21.31 -12.05
CA ALA A 191 -27.71 -20.68 -13.00
C ALA A 191 -26.87 -19.68 -13.83
N GLY A 192 -26.81 -19.93 -15.14
CA GLY A 192 -25.88 -19.32 -16.09
C GLY A 192 -24.78 -20.29 -16.48
N GLU A 193 -24.70 -20.58 -17.79
CA GLU A 193 -23.86 -21.62 -18.38
C GLU A 193 -22.38 -21.52 -17.96
N ASN A 194 -21.83 -20.28 -17.90
CA ASN A 194 -20.43 -20.05 -17.62
C ASN A 194 -20.17 -19.55 -16.18
N LYS A 195 -21.13 -19.74 -15.25
CA LYS A 195 -20.98 -19.22 -13.87
C LYS A 195 -19.87 -19.92 -13.08
N GLY A 196 -19.48 -21.12 -13.50
CA GLY A 196 -18.32 -21.87 -13.01
C GLY A 196 -17.03 -21.55 -13.77
N PHE A 197 -16.89 -20.34 -14.32
CA PHE A 197 -15.72 -19.93 -15.10
C PHE A 197 -14.42 -20.13 -14.32
N LEU A 198 -13.51 -20.95 -14.86
CA LEU A 198 -12.20 -21.30 -14.27
C LEU A 198 -12.29 -21.82 -12.84
N ASP A 199 -13.37 -22.52 -12.46
CA ASP A 199 -13.49 -23.14 -11.13
C ASP A 199 -12.33 -24.15 -10.91
N PRO A 200 -11.49 -23.97 -9.86
CA PRO A 200 -10.31 -24.80 -9.60
C PRO A 200 -10.66 -26.24 -9.18
N PHE A 201 -11.90 -26.48 -8.81
CA PHE A 201 -12.40 -27.79 -8.36
C PHE A 201 -13.18 -28.55 -9.45
N SER A 202 -13.26 -27.99 -10.64
CA SER A 202 -13.86 -28.61 -11.81
C SER A 202 -12.80 -28.90 -12.89
N PRO A 203 -13.02 -29.86 -13.78
CA PRO A 203 -12.15 -30.09 -14.93
C PRO A 203 -11.99 -28.82 -15.77
N GLN A 204 -10.81 -28.61 -16.32
CA GLN A 204 -10.55 -27.44 -17.16
C GLN A 204 -11.44 -27.47 -18.41
N ASN A 205 -12.11 -26.38 -18.70
CA ASN A 205 -12.94 -26.18 -19.87
C ASN A 205 -12.16 -25.40 -20.94
N ALA A 206 -12.09 -25.93 -22.16
CA ALA A 206 -11.34 -25.33 -23.26
C ALA A 206 -11.90 -23.96 -23.68
N ASP A 207 -13.23 -23.80 -23.68
CA ASP A 207 -13.91 -22.56 -24.07
C ASP A 207 -13.65 -21.48 -23.00
N HIS A 208 -13.66 -21.83 -21.71
CA HIS A 208 -13.29 -20.90 -20.63
C HIS A 208 -11.84 -20.46 -20.76
N THR A 209 -10.92 -21.39 -21.09
CA THR A 209 -9.52 -21.08 -21.30
C THR A 209 -9.33 -20.13 -22.48
N ALA A 210 -9.99 -20.41 -23.62
CA ALA A 210 -9.92 -19.55 -24.79
C ALA A 210 -10.47 -18.15 -24.51
N HIS A 211 -11.58 -18.03 -23.77
CA HIS A 211 -12.16 -16.76 -23.39
C HIS A 211 -11.21 -15.98 -22.45
N ALA A 212 -10.61 -16.64 -21.45
CA ALA A 212 -9.62 -16.02 -20.56
C ALA A 212 -8.40 -15.51 -21.35
N GLN A 213 -7.87 -16.28 -22.28
CA GLN A 213 -6.75 -15.88 -23.13
C GLN A 213 -7.10 -14.68 -24.01
N ALA A 214 -8.31 -14.62 -24.57
CA ALA A 214 -8.77 -13.48 -25.35
C ALA A 214 -8.82 -12.21 -24.49
N MET A 215 -9.40 -12.28 -23.30
CA MET A 215 -9.46 -11.16 -22.35
C MET A 215 -8.06 -10.69 -21.91
N LEU A 216 -7.14 -11.62 -21.62
CA LEU A 216 -5.75 -11.28 -21.31
C LEU A 216 -5.06 -10.59 -22.49
N GLY A 217 -5.34 -11.07 -23.74
CA GLY A 217 -4.85 -10.44 -24.96
C GLY A 217 -5.31 -8.99 -25.12
N GLU A 218 -6.58 -8.70 -24.83
CA GLU A 218 -7.11 -7.33 -24.88
C GLU A 218 -6.41 -6.40 -23.87
N ILE A 219 -6.24 -6.86 -22.64
CA ILE A 219 -5.55 -6.09 -21.58
C ILE A 219 -4.07 -5.88 -21.95
N HIS A 220 -3.43 -6.91 -22.52
CA HIS A 220 -2.04 -6.81 -22.97
C HIS A 220 -1.87 -5.81 -24.11
N LEU A 221 -2.77 -5.78 -25.08
CA LEU A 221 -2.75 -4.79 -26.16
C LEU A 221 -2.92 -3.35 -25.63
N GLN A 222 -3.77 -3.15 -24.63
CA GLN A 222 -3.88 -1.85 -23.96
C GLN A 222 -2.56 -1.44 -23.32
N PHE A 223 -1.86 -2.36 -22.65
CA PHE A 223 -0.56 -2.07 -22.05
C PHE A 223 0.49 -1.72 -23.11
N ILE A 224 0.57 -2.50 -24.20
CA ILE A 224 1.46 -2.23 -25.33
C ILE A 224 1.21 -0.81 -25.89
N ASP A 225 -0.04 -0.44 -26.09
CA ASP A 225 -0.43 0.88 -26.61
C ASP A 225 0.02 2.01 -25.68
N VAL A 226 -0.15 1.85 -24.38
CA VAL A 226 0.33 2.81 -23.37
C VAL A 226 1.84 3.00 -23.45
N VAL A 227 2.59 1.89 -23.52
CA VAL A 227 4.06 1.95 -23.62
C VAL A 227 4.49 2.61 -24.94
N LYS A 228 3.90 2.22 -26.07
CA LYS A 228 4.20 2.83 -27.38
C LYS A 228 3.91 4.32 -27.39
N LYS A 229 2.78 4.76 -26.84
CA LYS A 229 2.43 6.18 -26.74
C LYS A 229 3.37 6.95 -25.80
N GLY A 230 3.72 6.37 -24.67
CA GLY A 230 4.57 7.03 -23.69
C GLY A 230 6.04 7.11 -24.12
N ARG A 231 6.56 6.04 -24.69
CA ARG A 231 7.97 6.01 -25.15
C ARG A 231 8.17 6.61 -26.54
N GLY A 232 7.18 6.52 -27.41
CA GLY A 232 7.21 7.09 -28.75
C GLY A 232 8.45 6.65 -29.54
N LYS A 233 9.14 7.59 -30.17
CA LYS A 233 10.34 7.33 -31.01
C LYS A 233 11.56 6.82 -30.23
N ARG A 234 11.54 6.88 -28.89
CA ARG A 234 12.61 6.36 -28.02
C ARG A 234 12.62 4.84 -27.96
N LEU A 235 11.45 4.21 -28.11
CA LEU A 235 11.29 2.77 -28.04
C LEU A 235 11.95 2.08 -29.24
N LYS A 236 12.80 1.12 -28.94
CA LYS A 236 13.39 0.21 -29.93
C LYS A 236 12.73 -1.15 -29.78
N GLU A 237 11.65 -1.35 -30.53
CA GLU A 237 10.85 -2.57 -30.45
C GLU A 237 11.64 -3.78 -30.94
N SER A 238 11.57 -4.85 -30.17
CA SER A 238 11.98 -6.20 -30.54
C SER A 238 10.83 -7.17 -30.28
N PRO A 239 10.85 -8.40 -30.82
CA PRO A 239 9.84 -9.41 -30.52
C PRO A 239 9.69 -9.69 -29.02
N GLU A 240 10.73 -9.46 -28.23
CA GLU A 240 10.76 -9.74 -26.80
C GLU A 240 10.26 -8.57 -25.94
N THR A 241 10.24 -7.34 -26.48
CA THR A 241 9.88 -6.13 -25.74
C THR A 241 8.55 -6.24 -25.00
N PHE A 242 7.58 -6.90 -25.63
CA PHE A 242 6.22 -7.07 -25.11
C PHE A 242 5.90 -8.50 -24.71
N SER A 243 6.92 -9.31 -24.46
CA SER A 243 6.74 -10.73 -24.12
C SER A 243 6.51 -11.01 -22.64
N GLY A 244 6.57 -9.98 -21.80
CA GLY A 244 6.50 -10.12 -20.34
C GLY A 244 7.87 -10.33 -19.67
N LEU A 245 8.97 -10.27 -20.43
CA LEU A 245 10.32 -10.35 -19.89
C LEU A 245 10.71 -9.06 -19.14
N MET A 246 11.75 -9.16 -18.33
CA MET A 246 12.35 -8.06 -17.56
C MET A 246 13.82 -7.90 -17.96
N TRP A 247 14.30 -6.68 -17.87
CA TRP A 247 15.67 -6.30 -18.23
C TRP A 247 16.33 -5.51 -17.11
N SER A 248 17.66 -5.52 -17.08
CA SER A 248 18.41 -4.60 -16.23
C SER A 248 18.19 -3.15 -16.65
N GLY A 249 18.41 -2.21 -15.75
CA GLY A 249 18.31 -0.78 -16.07
C GLY A 249 19.22 -0.38 -17.23
N ALA A 250 20.44 -0.94 -17.31
CA ALA A 250 21.34 -0.69 -18.43
C ALA A 250 20.73 -1.12 -19.78
N THR A 251 20.22 -2.36 -19.87
CA THR A 251 19.56 -2.87 -21.06
C THR A 251 18.27 -2.10 -21.39
N SER A 252 17.53 -1.68 -20.36
CA SER A 252 16.29 -0.91 -20.55
C SER A 252 16.51 0.43 -21.23
N ILE A 253 17.66 1.08 -21.01
CA ILE A 253 18.06 2.30 -21.71
C ILE A 253 18.37 1.98 -23.19
N GLU A 254 19.08 0.91 -23.46
CA GLU A 254 19.40 0.48 -24.81
C GLU A 254 18.13 0.18 -25.64
N MET A 255 17.11 -0.40 -24.99
CA MET A 255 15.81 -0.72 -25.58
C MET A 255 14.89 0.52 -25.68
N GLY A 256 15.26 1.63 -25.07
CA GLY A 256 14.43 2.84 -25.01
C GLY A 256 13.26 2.73 -24.03
N LEU A 257 13.30 1.76 -23.11
CA LEU A 257 12.35 1.64 -22.00
C LEU A 257 12.68 2.62 -20.86
N ALA A 258 13.94 3.05 -20.72
CA ALA A 258 14.39 4.13 -19.86
C ALA A 258 15.19 5.17 -20.63
N ASP A 259 15.44 6.34 -20.04
CA ASP A 259 16.07 7.47 -20.70
C ASP A 259 17.50 7.73 -20.22
N GLY A 260 17.89 7.24 -19.06
CA GLY A 260 19.23 7.44 -18.51
C GLY A 260 19.37 6.92 -17.09
N PHE A 261 20.58 7.03 -16.55
CA PHE A 261 20.84 6.74 -15.16
C PHE A 261 20.56 7.95 -14.29
N GLY A 262 20.02 7.71 -13.07
CA GLY A 262 19.78 8.79 -12.12
C GLY A 262 19.14 8.30 -10.84
N THR A 263 19.39 9.04 -9.76
CA THR A 263 18.73 8.94 -8.46
C THR A 263 17.77 10.11 -8.28
N VAL A 264 16.91 10.08 -7.28
CA VAL A 264 16.00 11.20 -6.97
C VAL A 264 16.78 12.49 -6.81
N ASP A 265 17.87 12.48 -6.03
CA ASP A 265 18.70 13.67 -5.79
C ASP A 265 19.37 14.18 -7.06
N SER A 266 19.92 13.29 -7.89
CA SER A 266 20.57 13.71 -9.13
C SER A 266 19.55 14.27 -10.12
N VAL A 267 18.35 13.70 -10.21
CA VAL A 267 17.29 14.20 -11.10
C VAL A 267 16.76 15.54 -10.59
N ALA A 268 16.59 15.71 -9.27
CA ALA A 268 16.19 16.99 -8.68
C ALA A 268 17.20 18.09 -8.99
N ARG A 269 18.50 17.82 -8.78
CA ARG A 269 19.59 18.79 -9.01
C ARG A 269 19.83 19.07 -10.49
N ASP A 270 20.04 18.03 -11.29
CA ASP A 270 20.62 18.15 -12.63
C ASP A 270 19.55 18.23 -13.74
N VAL A 271 18.32 17.76 -13.50
CA VAL A 271 17.25 17.68 -14.50
C VAL A 271 16.11 18.65 -14.19
N VAL A 272 15.61 18.68 -12.96
CA VAL A 272 14.58 19.64 -12.49
C VAL A 272 15.21 21.00 -12.23
N GLY A 273 16.45 21.04 -11.71
CA GLY A 273 17.13 22.27 -11.32
C GLY A 273 16.58 22.89 -10.03
N ALA A 274 16.07 22.04 -9.13
CA ALA A 274 15.61 22.40 -7.79
C ALA A 274 16.02 21.28 -6.83
N GLU A 275 17.10 21.49 -6.07
CA GLU A 275 17.69 20.47 -5.19
C GLU A 275 16.83 20.18 -3.96
N GLU A 276 16.06 21.17 -3.50
CA GLU A 276 15.14 20.98 -2.37
C GLU A 276 14.02 20.02 -2.77
N ILE A 277 13.80 18.98 -1.97
CA ILE A 277 12.83 17.92 -2.27
C ILE A 277 11.74 17.94 -1.21
N HIS A 278 10.48 18.12 -1.66
CA HIS A 278 9.31 18.04 -0.79
C HIS A 278 8.52 16.76 -1.06
N ASP A 279 8.27 15.98 -0.03
CA ASP A 279 7.57 14.69 -0.11
C ASP A 279 6.04 14.88 0.02
N TYR A 280 5.35 14.71 -1.10
CA TYR A 280 3.88 14.74 -1.21
C TYR A 280 3.23 13.37 -1.07
N THR A 281 4.02 12.32 -0.82
CA THR A 281 3.49 10.95 -0.71
C THR A 281 2.39 10.88 0.34
N PHE A 282 1.26 10.29 -0.03
CA PHE A 282 0.15 10.10 0.90
C PHE A 282 0.61 9.29 2.12
N LYS A 283 0.47 9.88 3.29
CA LYS A 283 0.77 9.25 4.58
C LYS A 283 -0.56 9.03 5.31
N PRO A 284 -1.08 7.79 5.40
CA PRO A 284 -2.32 7.53 6.10
C PRO A 284 -2.20 7.98 7.54
N ASN A 285 -3.24 8.64 8.05
CA ASN A 285 -3.30 9.13 9.41
C ASN A 285 -3.17 7.96 10.41
N LEU A 286 -2.39 8.14 11.48
CA LEU A 286 -2.21 7.11 12.52
C LEU A 286 -3.55 6.62 13.07
N ALA A 287 -4.55 7.49 13.19
CA ALA A 287 -5.89 7.11 13.60
C ALA A 287 -6.55 6.13 12.62
N GLU A 288 -6.35 6.32 11.31
CA GLU A 288 -6.85 5.41 10.27
C GLU A 288 -6.12 4.06 10.33
N LYS A 289 -4.79 4.05 10.48
CA LYS A 289 -4.00 2.81 10.68
C LYS A 289 -4.40 2.07 11.94
N PHE A 290 -4.70 2.78 13.02
CA PHE A 290 -5.23 2.19 14.25
C PHE A 290 -6.64 1.65 14.03
N ALA A 291 -7.53 2.40 13.39
CA ALA A 291 -8.90 1.98 13.11
C ALA A 291 -8.94 0.73 12.21
N GLU A 292 -8.09 0.66 11.18
CA GLU A 292 -7.97 -0.53 10.33
C GLU A 292 -7.46 -1.76 11.11
N ARG A 293 -6.42 -1.61 11.94
CA ARG A 293 -5.84 -2.71 12.71
C ARG A 293 -6.75 -3.15 13.87
N PHE A 294 -7.34 -2.22 14.61
CA PHE A 294 -8.23 -2.52 15.72
C PHE A 294 -9.63 -2.88 15.24
N GLY A 295 -10.16 -2.25 14.20
CA GLY A 295 -11.44 -2.60 13.60
C GLY A 295 -11.47 -4.02 13.07
N ALA A 296 -10.39 -4.49 12.43
CA ALA A 296 -10.27 -5.88 11.99
C ALA A 296 -10.19 -6.85 13.17
N SER A 297 -9.43 -6.56 14.23
CA SER A 297 -9.29 -7.44 15.40
C SER A 297 -10.55 -7.47 16.26
N VAL A 298 -11.23 -6.34 16.45
CA VAL A 298 -12.52 -6.28 17.17
C VAL A 298 -13.62 -6.95 16.36
N GLY A 299 -13.63 -6.79 15.03
CA GLY A 299 -14.55 -7.50 14.14
C GLY A 299 -14.39 -9.01 14.21
N HIS A 300 -13.17 -9.54 14.16
CA HIS A 300 -12.89 -10.96 14.32
C HIS A 300 -13.29 -11.49 15.71
N ALA A 301 -12.92 -10.77 16.77
CA ALA A 301 -13.29 -11.16 18.13
C ALA A 301 -14.82 -11.15 18.37
N ALA A 302 -15.54 -10.20 17.78
CA ALA A 302 -17.00 -10.14 17.85
C ALA A 302 -17.65 -11.30 17.08
N VAL A 303 -17.15 -11.67 15.91
CA VAL A 303 -17.64 -12.81 15.12
C VAL A 303 -17.34 -14.13 15.84
N GLU A 304 -16.15 -14.31 16.42
CA GLU A 304 -15.82 -15.48 17.23
C GLU A 304 -16.70 -15.57 18.49
N ALA A 305 -16.93 -14.46 19.18
CA ALA A 305 -17.82 -14.42 20.35
C ALA A 305 -19.27 -14.77 19.98
N LEU A 306 -19.79 -14.25 18.85
CA LEU A 306 -21.14 -14.55 18.35
C LEU A 306 -21.26 -16.02 17.91
N THR A 307 -20.24 -16.60 17.29
CA THR A 307 -20.22 -18.03 16.93
C THR A 307 -20.08 -18.93 18.15
N ALA A 308 -19.35 -18.51 19.19
CA ALA A 308 -19.23 -19.24 20.45
C ALA A 308 -20.53 -19.24 21.29
N ILE A 309 -21.37 -18.22 21.17
CA ILE A 309 -22.68 -18.08 21.84
C ILE A 309 -23.81 -18.84 21.10
N GLY A 310 -23.52 -19.44 19.95
CA GLY A 310 -24.46 -20.30 19.22
C GLY A 310 -25.64 -19.57 18.58
N LEU A 311 -25.53 -18.28 18.36
CA LEU A 311 -26.48 -17.53 17.53
C LEU A 311 -26.10 -17.77 16.05
N ARG A 312 -26.84 -18.73 15.45
CA ARG A 312 -26.85 -18.98 14.00
C ARG A 312 -27.96 -18.19 13.34
#